data_813cbb827437b4da18c1097bf9ccb058
#
_entry.id   813cbb827437b4da18c1097bf9ccb058
#
_cell.length_a   1.000
_cell.length_b   1.000
_cell.length_c   1.000
_cell.angle_alpha   90.00
_cell.angle_beta   90.00
_cell.angle_gamma   90.00
#
_symmetry.space_group_name_H-M   'P 1'
#
loop_
_entity.id
_entity.type
_entity.pdbx_description
1 polymer ?
#
loop_
_entity_poly.entity_id
_entity_poly.type
_entity_poly.pdbx_seq_one_letter_code
_entity_poly.pdbx_strand_id
1 'polypeptide(L)'
;IEHELSHDINGSQGKKINKNINDVMRYIDSNYMTDINVDNICKLFSFSSSHFSRLFKQNTGEAFSRYLSKVRLEHAIVLLSNTDKPIDQIAYECGFKSTSYFSYSFKKEFLVSPLKYRMQMKG
;
A
#
# COMPACT_ATOMS: atom_id res chain seq x y z
N ILE A 1 11.79 9.09 -21.04
CA ILE A 1 12.25 8.99 -21.10
C ILE A 1 12.33 8.99 -21.29
N GLU A 2 11.90 8.63 -20.81
CA GLU A 2 11.98 8.73 -20.68
C GLU A 2 11.89 8.98 -20.78
N HIS A 3 11.74 9.12 -20.59
CA HIS A 3 11.76 9.43 -20.50
C HIS A 3 11.72 9.73 -20.51
N GLU A 4 11.41 10.09 -20.20
CA GLU A 4 11.67 10.40 -20.02
C GLU A 4 11.76 10.79 -19.91
N LEU A 5 11.48 10.99 -19.66
CA LEU A 5 11.80 11.38 -19.39
C LEU A 5 11.57 11.75 -19.41
N SER A 6 11.28 12.12 -19.20
CA SER A 6 11.34 12.48 -19.02
C SER A 6 11.04 12.90 -19.10
N HIS A 7 10.95 13.37 -18.98
CA HIS A 7 11.03 13.81 -18.91
C HIS A 7 10.82 14.31 -18.64
N ASP A 8 10.32 14.54 -17.92
CA ASP A 8 10.51 15.05 -17.56
C ASP A 8 10.38 15.55 -17.48
N ILE A 9 10.31 16.05 -17.41
CA ILE A 9 10.61 16.53 -17.17
C ILE A 9 10.40 17.07 -17.15
N ASN A 10 10.25 17.71 -16.93
CA ASN A 10 10.34 18.19 -16.77
C ASN A 10 10.23 18.69 -16.57
N GLY A 11 10.04 19.20 -16.27
CA GLY A 11 10.24 19.75 -15.72
C GLY A 11 10.05 20.32 -15.38
N SER A 12 10.09 20.81 -15.28
CA SER A 12 10.06 21.34 -14.87
C SER A 12 10.06 21.48 -14.53
N GLN A 13 9.98 21.90 -14.30
CA GLN A 13 9.92 21.95 -13.87
C GLN A 13 10.10 21.66 -13.17
N GLY A 14 10.19 21.84 -12.81
CA GLY A 14 10.17 21.53 -11.90
C GLY A 14 9.84 21.17 -11.51
N LYS A 15 9.86 21.39 -11.26
CA LYS A 15 9.44 21.04 -11.04
C LYS A 15 9.05 20.36 -10.92
N LYS A 16 8.93 20.45 -11.15
CA LYS A 16 8.16 19.89 -11.07
C LYS A 16 7.95 18.74 -10.78
N ILE A 17 7.97 19.02 -10.13
CA ILE A 17 7.79 17.91 -9.57
C ILE A 17 6.70 17.15 -9.78
N ASN A 18 6.87 16.15 -9.81
CA ASN A 18 6.12 15.24 -10.29
C ASN A 18 5.02 14.83 -9.45
N LYS A 19 3.90 15.35 -9.71
CA LYS A 19 2.67 15.02 -9.03
C LYS A 19 1.99 13.86 -9.70
N ASN A 20 2.74 12.82 -9.87
CA ASN A 20 2.25 11.69 -10.63
C ASN A 20 1.80 10.60 -9.66
N ILE A 21 0.60 10.12 -9.82
CA ILE A 21 0.06 9.05 -8.98
C ILE A 21 0.89 7.78 -9.10
N ASN A 22 1.48 7.52 -10.24
CA ASN A 22 2.33 6.34 -10.38
C ASN A 22 3.55 6.40 -9.46
N ASP A 23 4.09 7.59 -9.21
CA ASP A 23 5.18 7.75 -8.26
C ASP A 23 4.73 7.46 -6.84
N VAL A 24 3.49 7.87 -6.51
CA VAL A 24 2.91 7.57 -5.21
C VAL A 24 2.74 6.05 -5.05
N MET A 25 2.27 5.39 -6.10
CA MET A 25 2.06 3.94 -6.03
C MET A 25 3.38 3.20 -5.84
N ARG A 26 4.45 3.64 -6.50
CA ARG A 26 5.78 3.07 -6.28
C ARG A 26 6.27 3.30 -4.86
N TYR A 27 5.99 4.49 -4.32
CA TYR A 27 6.34 4.81 -2.95
C TYR A 27 5.61 3.89 -1.96
N ILE A 28 4.32 3.64 -2.21
CA ILE A 28 3.53 2.73 -1.38
C ILE A 28 4.14 1.33 -1.41
N ASP A 29 4.47 0.84 -2.60
CA ASP A 29 5.05 -0.51 -2.73
C ASP A 29 6.36 -0.66 -1.97
N SER A 30 7.14 0.40 -1.89
CA SER A 30 8.43 0.37 -1.19
C SER A 30 8.31 0.64 0.31
N ASN A 31 7.19 1.21 0.77
CA ASN A 31 7.05 1.69 2.14
C ASN A 31 5.78 1.22 2.85
N TYR A 32 5.07 0.23 2.30
CA TYR A 32 3.78 -0.21 2.85
C TYR A 32 3.89 -0.65 4.31
N MET A 33 5.06 -1.16 4.71
CA MET A 33 5.28 -1.66 6.07
C MET A 33 5.48 -0.55 7.09
N THR A 34 5.58 0.69 6.64
CA THR A 34 5.77 1.82 7.54
C THR A 34 4.44 2.53 7.77
N ASP A 35 4.45 3.50 8.68
CA ASP A 35 3.22 4.23 9.05
C ASP A 35 2.96 5.38 8.08
N ILE A 36 2.65 5.05 6.82
CA ILE A 36 2.32 6.07 5.83
C ILE A 36 0.82 6.39 5.90
N ASN A 37 0.51 7.66 5.60
CA ASN A 37 -0.86 8.13 5.60
C ASN A 37 -1.01 9.24 4.56
N VAL A 38 -2.24 9.73 4.39
CA VAL A 38 -2.52 10.76 3.38
C VAL A 38 -1.68 12.01 3.63
N ASP A 39 -1.57 12.45 4.89
CA ASP A 39 -0.81 13.66 5.20
C ASP A 39 0.65 13.53 4.80
N ASN A 40 1.27 12.41 5.12
CA ASN A 40 2.68 12.18 4.74
C ASN A 40 2.86 12.19 3.23
N ILE A 41 1.98 11.52 2.52
CA ILE A 41 2.04 11.43 1.07
C ILE A 41 1.86 12.83 0.45
N CYS A 42 0.89 13.57 0.95
CA CYS A 42 0.62 14.90 0.41
C CYS A 42 1.80 15.85 0.61
N LYS A 43 2.45 15.77 1.77
CA LYS A 43 3.64 16.58 2.02
C LYS A 43 4.78 16.17 1.11
N LEU A 44 4.98 14.88 0.95
CA LEU A 44 6.10 14.37 0.18
C LEU A 44 5.97 14.66 -1.31
N PHE A 45 4.76 14.58 -1.85
CA PHE A 45 4.53 14.74 -3.28
C PHE A 45 3.85 16.06 -3.65
N SER A 46 3.70 16.96 -2.69
CA SER A 46 3.16 18.31 -2.93
C SER A 46 1.72 18.32 -3.44
N PHE A 47 0.89 17.45 -2.88
CA PHE A 47 -0.55 17.45 -3.14
C PHE A 47 -1.32 18.12 -2.01
N SER A 48 -2.46 18.72 -2.33
CA SER A 48 -3.45 19.01 -1.30
C SER A 48 -4.22 17.73 -0.99
N SER A 49 -4.77 17.62 0.21
CA SER A 49 -5.47 16.41 0.62
C SER A 49 -6.65 16.07 -0.28
N SER A 50 -7.48 17.06 -0.60
CA SER A 50 -8.67 16.79 -1.42
C SER A 50 -8.30 16.44 -2.85
N HIS A 51 -7.29 17.12 -3.40
CA HIS A 51 -6.83 16.81 -4.76
C HIS A 51 -6.25 15.40 -4.82
N PHE A 52 -5.41 15.05 -3.84
CA PHE A 52 -4.81 13.73 -3.78
C PHE A 52 -5.88 12.63 -3.68
N SER A 53 -6.81 12.80 -2.76
CA SER A 53 -7.84 11.77 -2.52
C SER A 53 -8.66 11.52 -3.78
N ARG A 54 -9.05 12.59 -4.47
CA ARG A 54 -9.81 12.46 -5.70
C ARG A 54 -9.00 11.81 -6.80
N LEU A 55 -7.78 12.26 -6.99
CA LEU A 55 -6.89 11.76 -8.03
C LEU A 55 -6.54 10.29 -7.80
N PHE A 56 -6.28 9.95 -6.54
CA PHE A 56 -5.93 8.57 -6.20
C PHE A 56 -7.09 7.63 -6.50
N LYS A 57 -8.29 8.02 -6.08
CA LYS A 57 -9.47 7.18 -6.33
C LYS A 57 -9.79 7.08 -7.83
N GLN A 58 -9.59 8.16 -8.58
CA GLN A 58 -9.80 8.12 -10.03
C GLN A 58 -8.83 7.16 -10.72
N ASN A 59 -7.60 7.09 -10.24
CA ASN A 59 -6.58 6.27 -10.89
C ASN A 59 -6.56 4.82 -10.42
N THR A 60 -6.95 4.56 -9.19
CA THR A 60 -6.89 3.20 -8.63
C THR A 60 -8.26 2.56 -8.44
N GLY A 61 -9.31 3.37 -8.43
CA GLY A 61 -10.66 2.89 -8.14
C GLY A 61 -10.96 2.77 -6.66
N GLU A 62 -10.00 3.07 -5.79
CA GLU A 62 -10.17 2.88 -4.35
C GLU A 62 -9.59 4.05 -3.57
N ALA A 63 -10.13 4.27 -2.36
CA ALA A 63 -9.55 5.23 -1.44
C ALA A 63 -8.16 4.75 -1.02
N PHE A 64 -7.29 5.68 -0.63
CA PHE A 64 -5.92 5.37 -0.25
C PHE A 64 -5.82 4.31 0.85
N SER A 65 -6.62 4.47 1.92
CA SER A 65 -6.53 3.54 3.05
C SER A 65 -6.89 2.10 2.65
N ARG A 66 -7.88 1.96 1.78
CA ARG A 66 -8.25 0.63 1.31
C ARG A 66 -7.17 0.04 0.40
N TYR A 67 -6.61 0.85 -0.47
CA TYR A 67 -5.53 0.42 -1.35
C TYR A 67 -4.32 -0.04 -0.52
N LEU A 68 -3.93 0.76 0.46
CA LEU A 68 -2.79 0.41 1.33
C LEU A 68 -3.05 -0.89 2.08
N SER A 69 -4.26 -1.04 2.61
CA SER A 69 -4.63 -2.27 3.32
C SER A 69 -4.49 -3.49 2.41
N LYS A 70 -4.94 -3.37 1.17
CA LYS A 70 -4.84 -4.48 0.21
C LYS A 70 -3.40 -4.83 -0.13
N VAL A 71 -2.56 -3.82 -0.30
CA VAL A 71 -1.13 -4.05 -0.55
C VAL A 71 -0.50 -4.82 0.61
N ARG A 72 -0.81 -4.39 1.83
CA ARG A 72 -0.30 -5.07 3.03
C ARG A 72 -0.79 -6.50 3.14
N LEU A 73 -2.06 -6.73 2.81
CA LEU A 73 -2.64 -8.07 2.86
C LEU A 73 -2.04 -8.99 1.81
N GLU A 74 -1.74 -8.48 0.64
CA GLU A 74 -1.10 -9.27 -0.41
C GLU A 74 0.30 -9.74 0.02
N HIS A 75 1.04 -8.88 0.68
CA HIS A 75 2.33 -9.29 1.24
C HIS A 75 2.16 -10.30 2.36
N ALA A 76 1.10 -10.15 3.16
CA ALA A 76 0.82 -11.12 4.23
C ALA A 76 0.54 -12.52 3.66
N ILE A 77 -0.16 -12.59 2.54
CA ILE A 77 -0.44 -13.87 1.89
C ILE A 77 0.86 -14.61 1.57
N VAL A 78 1.84 -13.89 1.03
CA VAL A 78 3.14 -14.48 0.71
C VAL A 78 3.80 -15.05 1.96
N LEU A 79 3.79 -14.30 3.06
CA LEU A 79 4.39 -14.76 4.31
C LEU A 79 3.62 -15.92 4.93
N LEU A 80 2.30 -15.89 4.87
CA LEU A 80 1.48 -16.99 5.39
C LEU A 80 1.75 -18.29 4.63
N SER A 81 1.91 -18.18 3.32
CA SER A 81 2.08 -19.35 2.47
C SER A 81 3.50 -19.91 2.50
N ASN A 82 4.50 -19.05 2.64
CA ASN A 82 5.89 -19.43 2.45
C ASN A 82 6.74 -19.48 3.71
N THR A 83 6.19 -19.11 4.86
CA THR A 83 6.94 -19.12 6.12
C THR A 83 6.10 -19.73 7.23
N ASP A 84 6.76 -20.01 8.35
CA ASP A 84 6.07 -20.47 9.55
C ASP A 84 6.01 -19.36 10.62
N LYS A 85 6.21 -18.12 10.21
CA LYS A 85 6.17 -16.99 11.14
C LYS A 85 4.82 -16.92 11.84
N PRO A 86 4.80 -16.55 13.12
CA PRO A 86 3.53 -16.38 13.84
C PRO A 86 2.65 -15.32 13.19
N ILE A 87 1.36 -15.46 13.33
CA ILE A 87 0.38 -14.55 12.72
C ILE A 87 0.63 -13.10 13.18
N ASP A 88 0.90 -12.88 14.46
CA ASP A 88 1.14 -11.54 14.97
C ASP A 88 2.41 -10.92 14.38
N GLN A 89 3.44 -11.73 14.16
CA GLN A 89 4.67 -11.23 13.52
C GLN A 89 4.41 -10.82 12.08
N ILE A 90 3.64 -11.63 11.35
CA ILE A 90 3.28 -11.29 9.96
C ILE A 90 2.50 -9.98 9.91
N ALA A 91 1.53 -9.81 10.81
CA ALA A 91 0.76 -8.58 10.88
C ALA A 91 1.67 -7.37 11.02
N TYR A 92 2.62 -7.48 11.93
CA TYR A 92 3.55 -6.41 12.24
C TYR A 92 4.48 -6.10 11.05
N GLU A 93 5.05 -7.14 10.47
CA GLU A 93 5.97 -6.98 9.33
C GLU A 93 5.30 -6.36 8.12
N CYS A 94 4.00 -6.59 7.97
CA CYS A 94 3.26 -6.02 6.84
C CYS A 94 2.72 -4.62 7.11
N GLY A 95 2.97 -4.08 8.31
CA GLY A 95 2.60 -2.70 8.60
C GLY A 95 1.31 -2.51 9.37
N PHE A 96 0.68 -3.59 9.81
CA PHE A 96 -0.53 -3.48 10.64
C PHE A 96 -0.16 -3.15 12.07
N LYS A 97 -0.94 -2.30 12.71
CA LYS A 97 -0.65 -1.86 14.08
C LYS A 97 -1.10 -2.86 15.14
N SER A 98 -2.01 -3.75 14.80
CA SER A 98 -2.46 -4.79 15.73
C SER A 98 -2.82 -6.05 14.96
N THR A 99 -2.68 -7.18 15.64
CA THR A 99 -3.07 -8.45 15.09
C THR A 99 -4.58 -8.52 14.90
N SER A 100 -5.33 -7.90 15.80
CA SER A 100 -6.79 -7.89 15.70
C SER A 100 -7.27 -7.19 14.43
N TYR A 101 -6.69 -6.03 14.15
CA TYR A 101 -7.08 -5.29 12.95
C TYR A 101 -6.64 -6.03 11.69
N PHE A 102 -5.45 -6.62 11.72
CA PHE A 102 -4.97 -7.46 10.62
C PHE A 102 -5.94 -8.60 10.34
N SER A 103 -6.30 -9.34 11.37
CA SER A 103 -7.19 -10.50 11.22
C SER A 103 -8.56 -10.10 10.69
N TYR A 104 -9.09 -8.98 11.22
CA TYR A 104 -10.37 -8.44 10.76
C TYR A 104 -10.28 -8.07 9.26
N SER A 105 -9.26 -7.32 8.89
CA SER A 105 -9.08 -6.87 7.51
C SER A 105 -8.86 -8.04 6.56
N PHE A 106 -8.08 -9.02 7.00
CA PHE A 106 -7.79 -10.21 6.20
C PHE A 106 -9.07 -10.99 5.93
N LYS A 107 -9.83 -11.26 6.99
CA LYS A 107 -11.07 -12.03 6.84
C LYS A 107 -12.09 -11.29 5.98
N LYS A 108 -12.15 -9.97 6.12
CA LYS A 108 -13.05 -9.17 5.30
C LYS A 108 -12.69 -9.26 3.81
N GLU A 109 -11.40 -9.28 3.50
CA GLU A 109 -10.95 -9.31 2.12
C GLU A 109 -11.00 -10.73 1.53
N PHE A 110 -10.57 -11.74 2.30
CA PHE A 110 -10.38 -13.10 1.77
C PHE A 110 -11.38 -14.11 2.30
N LEU A 111 -12.29 -13.70 3.18
CA LEU A 111 -13.41 -14.50 3.69
C LEU A 111 -13.02 -15.64 4.63
N VAL A 112 -11.74 -15.76 4.96
CA VAL A 112 -11.26 -16.72 5.97
C VAL A 112 -10.21 -16.02 6.82
N SER A 113 -9.99 -16.53 8.04
CA SER A 113 -8.97 -15.96 8.93
C SER A 113 -7.57 -16.24 8.39
N PRO A 114 -6.56 -15.46 8.81
CA PRO A 114 -5.18 -15.74 8.40
C PRO A 114 -4.73 -17.15 8.75
N LEU A 115 -5.07 -17.63 9.93
CA LEU A 115 -4.66 -18.97 10.34
C LEU A 115 -5.31 -20.03 9.48
N LYS A 116 -6.61 -19.88 9.22
CA LYS A 116 -7.31 -20.84 8.38
C LYS A 116 -6.76 -20.83 6.94
N TYR A 117 -6.45 -19.64 6.43
CA TYR A 117 -5.83 -19.52 5.12
C TYR A 117 -4.51 -20.30 5.07
N ARG A 118 -3.66 -20.09 6.09
CA ARG A 118 -2.39 -20.82 6.16
C ARG A 118 -2.59 -22.33 6.15
N MET A 119 -3.55 -22.80 6.95
CA MET A 119 -3.81 -24.22 7.05
C MET A 119 -4.26 -24.79 5.70
N GLN A 120 -5.11 -24.06 4.98
CA GLN A 120 -5.55 -24.49 3.66
C GLN A 120 -4.42 -24.53 2.65
N MET A 121 -3.52 -23.56 2.71
CA MET A 121 -2.42 -23.48 1.74
C MET A 121 -1.31 -24.49 2.04
N LYS A 122 -1.12 -24.88 3.29
CA LYS A 122 -0.07 -25.82 3.68
C LYS A 122 -0.59 -27.25 3.83
N GLY A 123 -1.89 -27.37 3.93
CA GLY A 123 -2.52 -28.69 4.09
C GLY A 123 -2.62 -29.40 2.78
#